data_2398d7c3a4afd55b1adfca8ff109774f
#
_entry.id   2398d7c3a4afd55b1adfca8ff109774f
#
_cell.length_a   1.000
_cell.length_b   1.000
_cell.length_c   1.000
_cell.angle_alpha   90.00
_cell.angle_beta   90.00
_cell.angle_gamma   90.00
#
_symmetry.space_group_name_H-M   'P 1'
#
loop_
_entity.id
_entity.type
_entity.pdbx_description
1 polymer ?
#
loop_
_entity_poly.entity_id
_entity_poly.type
_entity_poly.pdbx_seq_one_letter_code
_entity_poly.pdbx_strand_id
1 'polypeptide(L)'
;MFNEKRSSMLHGVLLIALFSCAAFYIGEMSFVRSLSFSPMIVGIILGMLYANSLRNNLPETWVPGIQFCSKKILRIGIILYGFRLTFQDVLAIGLPAMLIDVIIVVVTICGGIYLGKLLKMDRGIALLTSIGSGICGAAAILGAESTIKAKPYKTAVSVSTVVIFGTISMFLYPFLYRNGICALTPDQMGIYTGSTLH
;
A
#
# COMPACT_ATOMS: atom_id res chain seq x y z
N MET A 1 25.83 -9.05 -24.07
CA MET A 1 24.95 -9.76 -23.09
C MET A 1 24.90 -9.11 -21.70
N PHE A 2 26.04 -8.84 -21.02
CA PHE A 2 26.01 -8.13 -19.71
C PHE A 2 25.58 -6.66 -19.81
N ASN A 3 25.93 -5.97 -20.89
CA ASN A 3 25.67 -4.55 -21.11
C ASN A 3 24.19 -4.31 -21.49
N GLU A 4 23.59 -5.18 -22.29
CA GLU A 4 22.20 -5.10 -22.70
C GLU A 4 21.24 -5.30 -21.53
N LYS A 5 21.54 -6.25 -20.64
CA LYS A 5 20.72 -6.52 -19.44
C LYS A 5 20.74 -5.35 -18.45
N ARG A 6 21.88 -4.65 -18.34
CA ARG A 6 21.99 -3.41 -17.55
C ARG A 6 21.26 -2.24 -18.21
N SER A 7 21.38 -2.11 -19.52
CA SER A 7 20.68 -1.08 -20.28
C SER A 7 19.16 -1.23 -20.16
N SER A 8 18.64 -2.44 -20.33
CA SER A 8 17.22 -2.74 -20.19
C SER A 8 16.68 -2.47 -18.78
N MET A 9 17.46 -2.81 -17.76
CA MET A 9 17.11 -2.50 -16.37
C MET A 9 17.08 -0.99 -16.12
N LEU A 10 18.01 -0.23 -16.69
CA LEU A 10 18.04 1.23 -16.61
C LEU A 10 16.79 1.87 -17.22
N HIS A 11 16.31 1.36 -18.36
CA HIS A 11 15.07 1.88 -18.98
C HIS A 11 13.85 1.67 -18.06
N GLY A 12 13.76 0.52 -17.37
CA GLY A 12 12.70 0.30 -16.38
C GLY A 12 12.79 1.25 -15.19
N VAL A 13 14.01 1.53 -14.69
CA VAL A 13 14.23 2.50 -13.61
C VAL A 13 13.90 3.93 -14.08
N LEU A 14 14.30 4.32 -15.29
CA LEU A 14 13.99 5.62 -15.87
C LEU A 14 12.49 5.82 -16.06
N LEU A 15 11.78 4.78 -16.49
CA LEU A 15 10.31 4.81 -16.59
C LEU A 15 9.68 5.14 -15.23
N ILE A 16 10.07 4.44 -14.16
CA ILE A 16 9.53 4.70 -12.82
C ILE A 16 9.92 6.10 -12.33
N ALA A 17 11.15 6.55 -12.60
CA ALA A 17 11.57 7.90 -12.25
C ALA A 17 10.73 8.96 -12.97
N LEU A 18 10.45 8.77 -14.26
CA LEU A 18 9.59 9.67 -15.05
C LEU A 18 8.17 9.73 -14.46
N PHE A 19 7.57 8.57 -14.15
CA PHE A 19 6.24 8.52 -13.53
C PHE A 19 6.24 9.18 -12.15
N SER A 20 7.30 8.99 -11.36
CA SER A 20 7.42 9.64 -10.05
C SER A 20 7.52 11.16 -10.18
N CYS A 21 8.33 11.66 -11.11
CA CYS A 21 8.43 13.11 -11.39
C CYS A 21 7.09 13.68 -11.89
N ALA A 22 6.41 12.98 -12.79
CA ALA A 22 5.09 13.36 -13.28
C ALA A 22 4.05 13.41 -12.14
N ALA A 23 4.06 12.40 -11.26
CA ALA A 23 3.17 12.35 -10.11
C ALA A 23 3.41 13.51 -9.13
N PHE A 24 4.67 13.85 -8.87
CA PHE A 24 5.04 15.01 -8.06
C PHE A 24 4.56 16.31 -8.71
N TYR A 25 4.85 16.52 -9.98
CA TYR A 25 4.46 17.72 -10.69
C TYR A 25 2.94 17.90 -10.74
N ILE A 26 2.20 16.85 -11.08
CA ILE A 26 0.74 16.86 -11.12
C ILE A 26 0.16 17.06 -9.71
N GLY A 27 0.73 16.41 -8.69
CA GLY A 27 0.30 16.54 -7.30
C GLY A 27 0.48 17.94 -6.71
N GLU A 28 1.44 18.70 -7.21
CA GLU A 28 1.69 20.09 -6.82
C GLU A 28 0.76 21.11 -7.51
N MET A 29 0.04 20.71 -8.56
CA MET A 29 -0.89 21.60 -9.26
C MET A 29 -2.02 22.04 -8.32
N SER A 30 -2.38 23.32 -8.35
CA SER A 30 -3.38 23.93 -7.46
C SER A 30 -4.73 23.19 -7.50
N PHE A 31 -5.16 22.73 -8.66
CA PHE A 31 -6.38 21.96 -8.84
C PHE A 31 -6.34 20.61 -8.10
N VAL A 32 -5.21 19.88 -8.20
CA VAL A 32 -5.03 18.57 -7.55
C VAL A 32 -4.91 18.72 -6.04
N ARG A 33 -4.21 19.77 -5.60
CA ARG A 33 -4.13 20.14 -4.17
C ARG A 33 -5.49 20.49 -3.59
N SER A 34 -6.35 21.19 -4.32
CA SER A 34 -7.71 21.50 -3.86
C SER A 34 -8.58 20.25 -3.68
N LEU A 35 -8.29 19.19 -4.43
CA LEU A 35 -8.91 17.87 -4.26
C LEU A 35 -8.29 17.04 -3.11
N SER A 36 -7.25 17.57 -2.44
CA SER A 36 -6.46 16.90 -1.37
C SER A 36 -5.79 15.59 -1.84
N PHE A 37 -5.51 15.48 -3.12
CA PHE A 37 -4.74 14.35 -3.63
C PHE A 37 -3.25 14.60 -3.37
N SER A 38 -2.64 13.66 -2.65
CA SER A 38 -1.18 13.66 -2.47
C SER A 38 -0.48 13.18 -3.76
N PRO A 39 0.78 13.55 -3.99
CA PRO A 39 1.57 13.01 -5.10
C PRO A 39 1.62 11.48 -5.14
N MET A 40 1.53 10.81 -3.99
CA MET A 40 1.44 9.35 -3.91
C MET A 40 0.17 8.80 -4.56
N ILE A 41 -0.98 9.41 -4.28
CA ILE A 41 -2.26 9.01 -4.89
C ILE A 41 -2.21 9.19 -6.41
N VAL A 42 -1.66 10.33 -6.87
CA VAL A 42 -1.47 10.58 -8.30
C VAL A 42 -0.57 9.51 -8.92
N GLY A 43 0.53 9.13 -8.24
CA GLY A 43 1.43 8.07 -8.71
C GLY A 43 0.74 6.71 -8.82
N ILE A 44 -0.12 6.36 -7.85
CA ILE A 44 -0.91 5.12 -7.87
C ILE A 44 -1.89 5.14 -9.06
N ILE A 45 -2.61 6.24 -9.27
CA ILE A 45 -3.55 6.39 -10.40
C ILE A 45 -2.83 6.25 -11.73
N LEU A 46 -1.71 6.96 -11.91
CA LEU A 46 -0.89 6.88 -13.12
C LEU A 46 -0.38 5.45 -13.35
N GLY A 47 0.09 4.79 -12.30
CA GLY A 47 0.55 3.39 -12.36
C GLY A 47 -0.56 2.42 -12.74
N MET A 48 -1.76 2.59 -12.18
CA MET A 48 -2.94 1.79 -12.54
C MET A 48 -3.38 2.01 -13.97
N LEU A 49 -3.46 3.26 -14.43
CA LEU A 49 -3.80 3.60 -15.81
C LEU A 49 -2.78 3.00 -16.79
N TYR A 50 -1.50 3.14 -16.49
CA TYR A 50 -0.45 2.56 -17.31
C TYR A 50 -0.53 1.04 -17.37
N ALA A 51 -0.67 0.39 -16.21
CA ALA A 51 -0.75 -1.07 -16.13
C ALA A 51 -1.98 -1.65 -16.85
N ASN A 52 -3.10 -0.94 -16.89
CA ASN A 52 -4.32 -1.41 -17.55
C ASN A 52 -4.38 -1.05 -19.04
N SER A 53 -3.79 0.08 -19.45
CA SER A 53 -3.91 0.56 -20.84
C SER A 53 -2.70 0.19 -21.71
N LEU A 54 -1.49 0.22 -21.15
CA LEU A 54 -0.25 0.12 -21.92
C LEU A 54 0.60 -1.10 -21.57
N ARG A 55 0.14 -1.98 -20.69
CA ARG A 55 0.90 -3.17 -20.26
C ARG A 55 1.35 -4.05 -21.42
N ASN A 56 0.51 -4.19 -22.44
CA ASN A 56 0.83 -5.02 -23.62
C ASN A 56 1.92 -4.42 -24.51
N ASN A 57 2.21 -3.13 -24.37
CA ASN A 57 3.25 -2.42 -25.11
C ASN A 57 4.56 -2.27 -24.29
N LEU A 58 4.57 -2.73 -23.04
CA LEU A 58 5.77 -2.69 -22.19
C LEU A 58 6.73 -3.81 -22.62
N PRO A 59 7.97 -3.48 -23.02
CA PRO A 59 8.98 -4.51 -23.27
C PRO A 59 9.24 -5.32 -22.01
N GLU A 60 9.15 -6.63 -22.09
CA GLU A 60 9.43 -7.54 -20.94
C GLU A 60 10.83 -7.32 -20.36
N THR A 61 11.75 -6.83 -21.19
CA THR A 61 13.11 -6.49 -20.77
C THR A 61 13.20 -5.37 -19.73
N TRP A 62 12.18 -4.53 -19.58
CA TRP A 62 12.12 -3.42 -18.60
C TRP A 62 11.56 -3.85 -17.24
N VAL A 63 10.84 -4.97 -17.20
CA VAL A 63 10.23 -5.50 -15.98
C VAL A 63 11.23 -5.69 -14.83
N PRO A 64 12.47 -6.19 -15.06
CA PRO A 64 13.47 -6.29 -13.99
C PRO A 64 13.84 -4.94 -13.35
N GLY A 65 13.84 -3.85 -14.12
CA GLY A 65 14.06 -2.49 -13.61
C GLY A 65 12.92 -2.01 -12.71
N ILE A 66 11.68 -2.26 -13.11
CA ILE A 66 10.49 -1.95 -12.32
C ILE A 66 10.51 -2.75 -11.00
N GLN A 67 10.83 -4.04 -11.07
CA GLN A 67 10.97 -4.87 -9.87
C GLN A 67 12.12 -4.44 -8.96
N PHE A 68 13.20 -3.93 -9.53
CA PHE A 68 14.30 -3.36 -8.74
C PHE A 68 13.83 -2.13 -7.96
N CYS A 69 13.09 -1.23 -8.59
CA CYS A 69 12.50 -0.08 -7.93
C CYS A 69 11.55 -0.49 -6.79
N SER A 70 10.63 -1.40 -7.06
CA SER A 70 9.62 -1.83 -6.09
C SER A 70 10.18 -2.65 -4.92
N LYS A 71 11.34 -3.28 -5.07
CA LYS A 71 11.95 -4.12 -4.02
C LYS A 71 13.15 -3.47 -3.35
N LYS A 72 14.08 -2.91 -4.14
CA LYS A 72 15.35 -2.36 -3.62
C LYS A 72 15.24 -0.89 -3.28
N ILE A 73 14.78 -0.06 -4.23
CA ILE A 73 14.66 1.39 -4.02
C ILE A 73 13.64 1.69 -2.94
N LEU A 74 12.50 0.98 -2.93
CA LEU A 74 11.49 1.12 -1.87
C LEU A 74 12.08 0.83 -0.48
N ARG A 75 12.86 -0.24 -0.33
CA ARG A 75 13.51 -0.56 0.96
C ARG A 75 14.49 0.53 1.40
N ILE A 76 15.30 1.02 0.47
CA ILE A 76 16.21 2.13 0.75
C ILE A 76 15.42 3.37 1.16
N GLY A 77 14.34 3.69 0.47
CA GLY A 77 13.44 4.79 0.83
C GLY A 77 12.86 4.65 2.24
N ILE A 78 12.41 3.46 2.62
CA ILE A 78 11.90 3.18 3.97
C ILE A 78 12.99 3.36 5.03
N ILE A 79 14.21 2.87 4.78
CA ILE A 79 15.35 3.03 5.68
C ILE A 79 15.68 4.52 5.87
N LEU A 80 15.78 5.29 4.77
CA LEU A 80 16.05 6.73 4.83
C LEU A 80 14.93 7.49 5.54
N TYR A 81 13.67 7.09 5.34
CA TYR A 81 12.53 7.66 6.07
C TYR A 81 12.60 7.35 7.56
N GLY A 82 13.05 6.15 7.94
CA GLY A 82 13.28 5.79 9.33
C GLY A 82 14.31 6.68 10.05
N PHE A 83 15.34 7.15 9.35
CA PHE A 83 16.29 8.12 9.91
C PHE A 83 15.70 9.51 10.14
N ARG A 84 14.61 9.85 9.46
CA ARG A 84 13.90 11.11 9.64
C ARG A 84 12.97 11.09 10.87
N LEU A 85 12.46 9.90 11.23
CA LEU A 85 11.61 9.73 12.39
C LEU A 85 12.47 9.76 13.66
N THR A 86 12.20 10.71 14.53
CA THR A 86 12.85 10.79 15.84
C THR A 86 12.06 10.02 16.90
N PHE A 87 12.73 9.58 17.96
CA PHE A 87 12.02 8.98 19.10
C PHE A 87 11.02 9.96 19.73
N GLN A 88 11.32 11.25 19.65
CA GLN A 88 10.44 12.32 20.13
C GLN A 88 9.14 12.39 19.33
N ASP A 89 9.19 12.20 18.00
CA ASP A 89 7.99 12.20 17.15
C ASP A 89 7.08 11.02 17.51
N VAL A 90 7.66 9.85 17.77
CA VAL A 90 6.91 8.66 18.21
C VAL A 90 6.25 8.88 19.57
N LEU A 91 6.98 9.50 20.51
CA LEU A 91 6.44 9.85 21.84
C LEU A 91 5.39 10.96 21.77
N ALA A 92 5.52 11.90 20.82
CA ALA A 92 4.57 12.98 20.63
C ALA A 92 3.20 12.50 20.13
N ILE A 93 3.15 11.42 19.34
CA ILE A 93 1.88 10.76 18.93
C ILE A 93 1.15 10.21 20.15
N GLY A 94 1.89 9.82 21.18
CA GLY A 94 1.37 9.41 22.47
C GLY A 94 1.02 7.93 22.58
N LEU A 95 1.10 7.43 23.80
CA LEU A 95 0.77 6.06 24.15
C LEU A 95 -0.65 5.61 23.71
N PRO A 96 -1.68 6.48 23.78
CA PRO A 96 -3.03 6.10 23.33
C PRO A 96 -3.13 5.69 21.86
N ALA A 97 -2.44 6.40 20.97
CA ALA A 97 -2.48 6.06 19.54
C ALA A 97 -1.76 4.73 19.26
N MET A 98 -0.63 4.48 19.92
CA MET A 98 0.08 3.19 19.80
C MET A 98 -0.78 2.04 20.33
N LEU A 99 -1.51 2.23 21.42
CA LEU A 99 -2.42 1.20 21.95
C LEU A 99 -3.58 0.94 20.98
N ILE A 100 -4.13 1.98 20.37
CA ILE A 100 -5.19 1.85 19.35
C ILE A 100 -4.68 1.01 18.18
N ASP A 101 -3.49 1.28 17.65
CA ASP A 101 -2.90 0.50 16.57
C ASP A 101 -2.75 -0.97 16.92
N VAL A 102 -2.20 -1.28 18.08
CA VAL A 102 -2.05 -2.67 18.55
C VAL A 102 -3.41 -3.36 18.65
N ILE A 103 -4.40 -2.68 19.24
CA ILE A 103 -5.76 -3.23 19.37
C ILE A 103 -6.36 -3.49 18.00
N ILE A 104 -6.27 -2.55 17.07
CA ILE A 104 -6.82 -2.69 15.72
C ILE A 104 -6.16 -3.86 14.98
N VAL A 105 -4.85 -3.97 15.00
CA VAL A 105 -4.13 -5.10 14.38
C VAL A 105 -4.60 -6.44 14.96
N VAL A 106 -4.64 -6.56 16.28
CA VAL A 106 -5.07 -7.81 16.94
C VAL A 106 -6.53 -8.12 16.63
N VAL A 107 -7.41 -7.14 16.75
CA VAL A 107 -8.85 -7.32 16.48
C VAL A 107 -9.11 -7.65 15.02
N THR A 108 -8.42 -7.00 14.10
CA THR A 108 -8.55 -7.27 12.65
C THR A 108 -8.10 -8.68 12.31
N ILE A 109 -6.94 -9.11 12.81
CA ILE A 109 -6.43 -10.46 12.52
C ILE A 109 -7.33 -11.53 13.18
N CYS A 110 -7.59 -11.42 14.46
CA CYS A 110 -8.41 -12.40 15.18
C CYS A 110 -9.86 -12.41 14.70
N GLY A 111 -10.44 -11.24 14.51
CA GLY A 111 -11.80 -11.07 14.00
C GLY A 111 -11.95 -11.59 12.57
N GLY A 112 -10.99 -11.30 11.70
CA GLY A 112 -10.99 -11.77 10.32
C GLY A 112 -10.88 -13.31 10.23
N ILE A 113 -10.04 -13.92 11.06
CA ILE A 113 -9.95 -15.38 11.16
C ILE A 113 -11.26 -15.98 11.67
N TYR A 114 -11.86 -15.36 12.70
CA TYR A 114 -13.12 -15.81 13.26
C TYR A 114 -14.27 -15.70 12.24
N LEU A 115 -14.39 -14.56 11.55
CA LEU A 115 -15.36 -14.34 10.48
C LEU A 115 -15.16 -15.31 9.32
N GLY A 116 -13.91 -15.54 8.90
CA GLY A 116 -13.57 -16.52 7.88
C GLY A 116 -14.03 -17.93 8.25
N LYS A 117 -13.87 -18.31 9.52
CA LYS A 117 -14.38 -19.59 10.04
C LYS A 117 -15.91 -19.65 10.01
N LEU A 118 -16.59 -18.57 10.43
CA LEU A 118 -18.05 -18.47 10.43
C LEU A 118 -18.63 -18.56 9.02
N LEU A 119 -17.98 -17.92 8.05
CA LEU A 119 -18.35 -17.94 6.63
C LEU A 119 -17.88 -19.22 5.90
N LYS A 120 -17.30 -20.18 6.61
CA LYS A 120 -16.76 -21.44 6.06
C LYS A 120 -15.73 -21.22 4.94
N MET A 121 -14.97 -20.14 5.00
CA MET A 121 -13.89 -19.86 4.06
C MET A 121 -12.72 -20.83 4.29
N ASP A 122 -11.90 -20.98 3.24
CA ASP A 122 -10.63 -21.69 3.39
C ASP A 122 -9.74 -20.99 4.43
N ARG A 123 -9.21 -21.76 5.38
CA ARG A 123 -8.41 -21.23 6.49
C ARG A 123 -7.18 -20.44 6.03
N GLY A 124 -6.54 -20.87 4.93
CA GLY A 124 -5.36 -20.20 4.40
C GLY A 124 -5.72 -18.83 3.81
N ILE A 125 -6.85 -18.74 3.09
CA ILE A 125 -7.33 -17.47 2.53
C ILE A 125 -7.76 -16.53 3.67
N ALA A 126 -8.54 -17.01 4.63
CA ALA A 126 -8.99 -16.22 5.76
C ALA A 126 -7.80 -15.65 6.57
N LEU A 127 -6.81 -16.49 6.85
CA LEU A 127 -5.60 -16.08 7.59
C LEU A 127 -4.79 -15.04 6.80
N LEU A 128 -4.50 -15.31 5.52
CA LEU A 128 -3.72 -14.40 4.68
C LEU A 128 -4.42 -13.05 4.49
N THR A 129 -5.72 -13.06 4.22
CA THR A 129 -6.50 -11.83 4.06
C THR A 129 -6.54 -11.04 5.38
N SER A 130 -6.73 -11.71 6.52
CA SER A 130 -6.73 -11.06 7.83
C SER A 130 -5.39 -10.41 8.18
N ILE A 131 -4.28 -11.12 7.90
CA ILE A 131 -2.92 -10.58 8.09
C ILE A 131 -2.71 -9.36 7.16
N GLY A 132 -3.10 -9.47 5.89
CA GLY A 132 -3.00 -8.36 4.94
C GLY A 132 -3.80 -7.15 5.39
N SER A 133 -5.05 -7.35 5.79
CA SER A 133 -5.93 -6.26 6.24
C SER A 133 -5.52 -5.63 7.56
N GLY A 134 -4.75 -6.33 8.39
CA GLY A 134 -4.36 -5.84 9.71
C GLY A 134 -2.94 -5.28 9.80
N ILE A 135 -2.10 -5.42 8.77
CA ILE A 135 -0.69 -4.98 8.87
C ILE A 135 -0.34 -4.01 7.74
N CYS A 136 0.11 -4.50 6.58
CA CYS A 136 0.57 -3.63 5.49
C CYS A 136 0.14 -4.14 4.11
N GLY A 137 -1.01 -4.77 4.03
CA GLY A 137 -1.58 -5.21 2.77
C GLY A 137 -0.82 -6.38 2.13
N ALA A 138 -0.58 -6.27 0.84
CA ALA A 138 0.05 -7.32 0.03
C ALA A 138 1.43 -7.76 0.55
N ALA A 139 2.20 -6.85 1.13
CA ALA A 139 3.54 -7.18 1.65
C ALA A 139 3.48 -8.15 2.83
N ALA A 140 2.51 -7.96 3.73
CA ALA A 140 2.29 -8.87 4.87
C ALA A 140 1.82 -10.24 4.40
N ILE A 141 0.95 -10.30 3.38
CA ILE A 141 0.48 -11.56 2.78
C ILE A 141 1.65 -12.34 2.19
N LEU A 142 2.50 -11.68 1.38
CA LEU A 142 3.67 -12.33 0.76
C LEU A 142 4.71 -12.78 1.81
N GLY A 143 4.86 -12.04 2.90
CA GLY A 143 5.70 -12.45 4.02
C GLY A 143 5.15 -13.69 4.74
N ALA A 144 3.85 -13.71 5.01
CA ALA A 144 3.18 -14.82 5.68
C ALA A 144 3.09 -16.08 4.81
N GLU A 145 2.93 -15.93 3.48
CA GLU A 145 2.86 -17.05 2.52
C GLU A 145 3.98 -18.05 2.71
N SER A 146 5.22 -17.56 2.83
CA SER A 146 6.41 -18.39 2.96
C SER A 146 6.39 -19.21 4.27
N THR A 147 5.84 -18.65 5.33
CA THR A 147 5.77 -19.29 6.67
C THR A 147 4.69 -20.36 6.73
N ILE A 148 3.51 -20.08 6.19
CA ILE A 148 2.38 -21.01 6.22
C ILE A 148 2.35 -21.97 5.02
N LYS A 149 3.33 -21.86 4.09
CA LYS A 149 3.43 -22.64 2.85
C LYS A 149 2.10 -22.67 2.09
N ALA A 150 1.49 -21.51 1.94
CA ALA A 150 0.22 -21.39 1.26
C ALA A 150 0.32 -21.74 -0.24
N LYS A 151 -0.75 -22.28 -0.79
CA LYS A 151 -0.81 -22.51 -2.24
C LYS A 151 -0.89 -21.16 -2.98
N PRO A 152 -0.22 -20.98 -4.14
CA PRO A 152 -0.14 -19.70 -4.85
C PRO A 152 -1.50 -19.02 -5.13
N TYR A 153 -2.54 -19.82 -5.42
CA TYR A 153 -3.87 -19.26 -5.66
C TYR A 153 -4.48 -18.59 -4.42
N LYS A 154 -4.18 -19.10 -3.22
CA LYS A 154 -4.68 -18.49 -1.97
C LYS A 154 -4.03 -17.13 -1.73
N THR A 155 -2.75 -17.04 -1.98
CA THR A 155 -2.00 -15.76 -1.94
C THR A 155 -2.55 -14.77 -2.96
N ALA A 156 -2.76 -15.21 -4.21
CA ALA A 156 -3.29 -14.36 -5.25
C ALA A 156 -4.69 -13.79 -4.91
N VAL A 157 -5.60 -14.65 -4.43
CA VAL A 157 -6.94 -14.22 -3.99
C VAL A 157 -6.86 -13.23 -2.84
N SER A 158 -6.05 -13.53 -1.81
CA SER A 158 -5.90 -12.65 -0.63
C SER A 158 -5.30 -11.30 -1.00
N VAL A 159 -4.24 -11.28 -1.82
CA VAL A 159 -3.62 -10.03 -2.30
C VAL A 159 -4.62 -9.21 -3.11
N SER A 160 -5.35 -9.83 -4.05
CA SER A 160 -6.34 -9.13 -4.87
C SER A 160 -7.43 -8.52 -4.01
N THR A 161 -7.94 -9.25 -3.02
CA THR A 161 -8.98 -8.77 -2.11
C THR A 161 -8.49 -7.55 -1.32
N VAL A 162 -7.33 -7.65 -0.68
CA VAL A 162 -6.79 -6.56 0.15
C VAL A 162 -6.47 -5.33 -0.70
N VAL A 163 -5.92 -5.51 -1.91
CA VAL A 163 -5.62 -4.39 -2.82
C VAL A 163 -6.89 -3.69 -3.29
N ILE A 164 -7.94 -4.45 -3.67
CA ILE A 164 -9.20 -3.86 -4.14
C ILE A 164 -9.86 -3.07 -3.02
N PHE A 165 -10.06 -3.67 -1.85
CA PHE A 165 -10.73 -3.01 -0.73
C PHE A 165 -9.89 -1.87 -0.13
N GLY A 166 -8.56 -2.04 -0.05
CA GLY A 166 -7.65 -0.98 0.37
C GLY A 166 -7.70 0.23 -0.56
N THR A 167 -7.72 -0.01 -1.87
CA THR A 167 -7.86 1.08 -2.87
C THR A 167 -9.20 1.79 -2.74
N ILE A 168 -10.30 1.04 -2.59
CA ILE A 168 -11.63 1.64 -2.37
C ILE A 168 -11.63 2.49 -1.09
N SER A 169 -11.10 1.98 0.01
CA SER A 169 -11.04 2.69 1.30
C SER A 169 -10.21 3.97 1.23
N MET A 170 -9.11 3.95 0.47
CA MET A 170 -8.25 5.12 0.27
C MET A 170 -9.00 6.31 -0.33
N PHE A 171 -9.95 6.07 -1.22
CA PHE A 171 -10.80 7.13 -1.80
C PHE A 171 -12.05 7.40 -0.95
N LEU A 172 -12.60 6.37 -0.32
CA LEU A 172 -13.83 6.46 0.44
C LEU A 172 -13.65 7.30 1.72
N TYR A 173 -12.58 7.11 2.47
CA TYR A 173 -12.37 7.79 3.75
C TYR A 173 -12.26 9.31 3.63
N PRO A 174 -11.44 9.88 2.72
CA PRO A 174 -11.43 11.31 2.49
C PRO A 174 -12.78 11.85 2.00
N PHE A 175 -13.50 11.09 1.17
CA PHE A 175 -14.82 11.47 0.70
C PHE A 175 -15.84 11.57 1.85
N LEU A 176 -15.87 10.56 2.74
CA LEU A 176 -16.76 10.56 3.92
C LEU A 176 -16.43 11.71 4.88
N TYR A 177 -15.16 11.98 5.11
CA TYR A 177 -14.71 13.07 5.97
C TYR A 177 -15.11 14.43 5.42
N ARG A 178 -14.91 14.67 4.11
CA ARG A 178 -15.25 15.95 3.47
C ARG A 178 -16.76 16.24 3.44
N ASN A 179 -17.57 15.20 3.33
CA ASN A 179 -19.02 15.33 3.35
C ASN A 179 -19.59 15.46 4.78
N GLY A 180 -18.75 15.54 5.80
CA GLY A 180 -19.19 15.70 7.19
C GLY A 180 -19.90 14.48 7.78
N ILE A 181 -19.80 13.31 7.12
CA ILE A 181 -20.43 12.08 7.60
C ILE A 181 -19.65 11.54 8.82
N CYS A 182 -18.34 11.77 8.86
CA CYS A 182 -17.50 11.46 10.01
C CYS A 182 -17.29 12.73 10.82
N ALA A 183 -17.94 12.85 11.96
CA ALA A 183 -17.79 13.98 12.90
C ALA A 183 -16.52 13.85 13.74
N LEU A 184 -15.37 13.69 13.08
CA LEU A 184 -14.03 13.56 13.70
C LEU A 184 -13.25 14.85 13.52
N THR A 185 -12.42 15.19 14.51
CA THR A 185 -11.43 16.24 14.33
C THR A 185 -10.33 15.81 13.35
N PRO A 186 -9.56 16.73 12.73
CA PRO A 186 -8.47 16.38 11.82
C PRO A 186 -7.47 15.38 12.43
N ASP A 187 -7.12 15.54 13.70
CA ASP A 187 -6.20 14.66 14.40
C ASP A 187 -6.80 13.27 14.62
N GLN A 188 -8.06 13.20 15.02
CA GLN A 188 -8.78 11.94 15.17
C GLN A 188 -8.93 11.21 13.84
N MET A 189 -9.21 11.94 12.75
CA MET A 189 -9.28 11.36 11.42
C MET A 189 -7.91 10.86 10.97
N GLY A 190 -6.83 11.55 11.31
CA GLY A 190 -5.46 11.11 11.06
C GLY A 190 -5.15 9.78 11.76
N ILE A 191 -5.48 9.66 13.04
CA ILE A 191 -5.31 8.42 13.81
C ILE A 191 -6.17 7.30 13.23
N TYR A 192 -7.44 7.59 12.93
CA TYR A 192 -8.37 6.61 12.37
C TYR A 192 -7.89 6.06 11.03
N THR A 193 -7.51 6.94 10.11
CA THR A 193 -7.03 6.52 8.78
C THR A 193 -5.68 5.84 8.85
N GLY A 194 -4.77 6.32 9.69
CA GLY A 194 -3.44 5.73 9.89
C GLY A 194 -3.49 4.32 10.46
N SER A 195 -4.47 4.05 11.34
CA SER A 195 -4.62 2.74 11.99
C SER A 195 -5.50 1.74 11.21
N THR A 196 -6.29 2.20 10.24
CA THR A 196 -7.26 1.33 9.53
C THR A 196 -7.01 1.19 8.04
N LEU A 197 -6.18 2.05 7.45
CA LEU A 197 -5.87 2.04 6.02
C LEU A 197 -4.53 1.34 5.79
N HIS A 198 -4.57 0.08 5.43
CA HIS A 198 -3.38 -0.76 5.21
C HIS A 198 -3.23 -1.24 3.78
#